data_022e7877027e22b84c04d037b2d974ae
#
_entry.id   022e7877027e22b84c04d037b2d974ae
#
_cell.length_a   1.000
_cell.length_b   1.000
_cell.length_c   1.000
_cell.angle_alpha   90.00
_cell.angle_beta   90.00
_cell.angle_gamma   90.00
#
_symmetry.space_group_name_H-M   'P 1'
#
loop_
_entity.id
_entity.type
_entity.pdbx_description
1 polymer ?
#
loop_
_entity_poly.entity_id
_entity_poly.type
_entity_poly.pdbx_seq_one_letter_code
_entity_poly.pdbx_strand_id
1 'polypeptide(L)' 'MKRRDIDRALRKAGWIITHGANHDLAEHPEKPGVKIPIPRHKEIKESTGRGILEDAGLL' A
#
# COMPACT_ATOMS: atom_id res chain seq x y z
N MET A 1 -11.47 5.73 -1.02
CA MET A 1 -10.92 4.52 -1.68
C MET A 1 -11.05 3.33 -0.76
N LYS A 2 -11.41 2.19 -1.32
CA LYS A 2 -11.48 0.98 -0.52
C LYS A 2 -10.11 0.36 -0.34
N ARG A 3 -9.81 -0.03 0.89
CA ARG A 3 -8.53 -0.68 1.20
C ARG A 3 -8.27 -1.89 0.30
N ARG A 4 -9.30 -2.69 0.05
CA ARG A 4 -9.16 -3.90 -0.79
C ARG A 4 -8.72 -3.58 -2.22
N ASP A 5 -9.15 -2.42 -2.74
CA ASP A 5 -8.78 -2.01 -4.10
C ASP A 5 -7.32 -1.58 -4.16
N ILE A 6 -6.86 -0.91 -3.12
CA ILE A 6 -5.45 -0.53 -2.98
C ILE A 6 -4.58 -1.78 -2.89
N ASP A 7 -4.97 -2.74 -2.04
CA ASP A 7 -4.25 -3.99 -1.88
C ASP A 7 -4.16 -4.76 -3.21
N ARG A 8 -5.26 -4.80 -3.94
CA ARG A 8 -5.29 -5.50 -5.23
C ARG A 8 -4.31 -4.87 -6.22
N ALA A 9 -4.32 -3.55 -6.31
CA ALA A 9 -3.41 -2.84 -7.20
C ALA A 9 -1.94 -3.06 -6.81
N LEU A 10 -1.64 -3.00 -5.52
CA LEU A 10 -0.29 -3.22 -5.02
C LEU A 10 0.18 -4.65 -5.30
N ARG A 11 -0.64 -5.65 -4.97
CA ARG A 11 -0.28 -7.05 -5.18
C ARG A 11 -0.09 -7.37 -6.66
N LYS A 12 -0.93 -6.82 -7.51
CA LYS A 12 -0.80 -7.00 -8.96
C LYS A 12 0.53 -6.45 -9.47
N ALA A 13 1.05 -5.41 -8.83
CA ALA A 13 2.33 -4.82 -9.19
C ALA A 13 3.53 -5.47 -8.49
N GLY A 14 3.30 -6.53 -7.71
CA GLY A 14 4.37 -7.28 -7.07
C GLY A 14 4.68 -6.88 -5.65
N TRP A 15 3.88 -5.99 -5.05
CA TRP A 15 4.08 -5.59 -3.66
C TRP A 15 3.58 -6.67 -2.71
N ILE A 16 4.29 -6.85 -1.62
CA ILE A 16 3.96 -7.79 -0.56
C ILE A 16 3.47 -7.00 0.63
N ILE A 17 2.27 -7.33 1.14
CA ILE A 17 1.67 -6.61 2.24
C ILE A 17 1.83 -7.44 3.51
N THR A 18 2.45 -6.86 4.51
CA THR A 18 2.66 -7.49 5.82
C THR A 18 1.99 -6.68 6.91
N HIS A 19 1.75 -7.31 8.05
CA HIS A 19 1.10 -6.66 9.18
C HIS A 19 2.14 -6.15 10.16
N GLY A 20 2.18 -4.82 10.35
CA GLY A 20 3.01 -4.19 11.37
C GLY A 20 2.25 -4.01 12.68
N ALA A 21 2.88 -3.35 13.63
CA ALA A 21 2.29 -3.15 14.96
C ALA A 21 1.06 -2.24 14.94
N ASN A 22 1.13 -1.11 14.23
CA ASN A 22 0.06 -0.11 14.20
C ASN A 22 -0.60 0.03 12.84
N HIS A 23 0.07 -0.40 11.78
CA HIS A 23 -0.43 -0.32 10.42
C HIS A 23 0.22 -1.44 9.59
N ASP A 24 -0.31 -1.67 8.40
CA ASP A 24 0.27 -2.64 7.49
C ASP A 24 1.38 -1.99 6.68
N LEU A 25 2.26 -2.80 6.11
CA LEU A 25 3.37 -2.32 5.30
C LEU A 25 3.37 -3.02 3.95
N ALA A 26 3.63 -2.25 2.89
CA ALA A 26 3.86 -2.80 1.56
C ALA A 26 5.35 -2.70 1.23
N GLU A 27 5.93 -3.80 0.79
CA GLU A 27 7.33 -3.90 0.41
C GLU A 27 7.43 -4.60 -0.94
N HIS A 28 8.46 -4.26 -1.70
CA HIS A 28 8.66 -4.84 -3.04
C HIS A 28 10.08 -5.41 -3.14
N PRO A 29 10.25 -6.65 -3.65
CA PRO A 29 11.58 -7.28 -3.75
C PRO A 29 12.57 -6.47 -4.58
N GLU A 30 12.08 -5.75 -5.60
CA GLU A 30 12.93 -4.95 -6.47
C GLU A 30 13.17 -3.54 -5.97
N LYS A 31 12.61 -3.19 -4.83
CA LYS A 31 12.77 -1.87 -4.22
C LYS A 31 13.13 -2.01 -2.75
N PRO A 32 14.31 -2.56 -2.46
CA PRO A 32 14.73 -2.79 -1.08
C PRO A 32 14.81 -1.46 -0.31
N GLY A 33 14.36 -1.48 0.93
CA GLY A 33 14.36 -0.30 1.78
C GLY A 33 13.13 0.58 1.64
N VAL A 34 12.29 0.36 0.64
CA VAL A 34 11.03 1.11 0.50
C VAL A 34 9.95 0.37 1.28
N LYS A 35 9.33 1.08 2.23
CA LYS A 35 8.24 0.56 3.04
C LYS A 35 7.11 1.56 3.02
N ILE A 36 5.96 1.15 2.51
CA ILE A 36 4.79 2.02 2.39
C ILE A 36 3.80 1.65 3.49
N PRO A 37 3.56 2.53 4.47
CA PRO A 37 2.57 2.26 5.51
C PRO A 37 1.16 2.39 4.96
N ILE A 38 0.30 1.44 5.33
CA ILE A 38 -1.09 1.41 4.87
C ILE A 38 -2.00 1.34 6.09
N PRO A 39 -2.93 2.29 6.25
CA PRO A 39 -3.88 2.27 7.37
C PRO A 39 -4.79 1.05 7.32
N ARG A 40 -5.08 0.48 8.49
CA ARG A 40 -5.98 -0.69 8.61
C ARG A 40 -7.44 -0.25 8.69
N HIS A 41 -7.90 0.47 7.69
CA HIS A 41 -9.30 0.88 7.57
C HIS A 41 -9.88 0.31 6.29
N LYS A 42 -11.15 -0.04 6.32
CA LYS A 42 -11.84 -0.52 5.11
C LYS A 42 -11.95 0.58 4.07
N GLU A 43 -12.19 1.80 4.54
CA GLU A 43 -12.28 2.99 3.70
C GLU A 43 -11.07 3.87 3.98
N ILE A 44 -10.30 4.16 2.96
CA ILE A 44 -9.11 5.01 3.07
C ILE A 44 -9.40 6.33 2.37
N LYS A 45 -9.01 7.41 3.03
CA LYS A 45 -9.15 8.75 2.48
C LYS A 45 -8.55 8.80 1.08
N GLU A 46 -9.21 9.47 0.16
CA GLU A 46 -8.76 9.55 -1.23
C GLU A 46 -7.32 10.05 -1.34
N SER A 47 -6.99 11.14 -0.65
CA SER A 47 -5.63 11.68 -0.68
C SER A 47 -4.59 10.70 -0.14
N THR A 48 -4.93 9.97 0.93
CA THR A 48 -4.04 8.97 1.52
C THR A 48 -3.85 7.80 0.55
N GLY A 49 -4.93 7.30 -0.03
CA GLY A 49 -4.85 6.20 -0.99
C GLY A 49 -4.06 6.55 -2.23
N ARG A 50 -4.27 7.74 -2.76
CA ARG A 50 -3.50 8.21 -3.92
C ARG A 50 -2.02 8.31 -3.58
N GLY A 51 -1.67 8.83 -2.40
CA GLY A 51 -0.28 8.90 -1.96
C GLY A 51 0.38 7.53 -1.89
N ILE A 52 -0.33 6.53 -1.40
CA ILE A 52 0.17 5.16 -1.35
C ILE A 52 0.45 4.65 -2.78
N LEU A 53 -0.48 4.85 -3.69
CA LEU A 53 -0.32 4.41 -5.07
C LEU A 53 0.79 5.17 -5.79
N GLU A 54 0.93 6.46 -5.51
CA GLU A 54 2.03 7.26 -6.06
C GLU A 54 3.38 6.75 -5.57
N ASP A 55 3.49 6.46 -4.27
CA ASP A 55 4.74 5.93 -3.69
C ASP A 55 5.10 4.57 -4.28
N ALA A 56 4.10 3.81 -4.68
CA ALA A 56 4.31 2.52 -5.33
C ALA A 56 4.57 2.63 -6.84
N GLY A 57 4.52 3.85 -7.38
CA GLY A 57 4.73 4.06 -8.81
C GLY A 57 3.53 3.70 -9.67
N LEU A 58 2.34 3.61 -9.08
CA LEU A 58 1.13 3.22 -9.80
C LEU A 58 0.26 4.41 -10.20
N LEU A 59 0.62 5.60 -9.81
CA LEU A 59 -0.03 6.83 -10.21
C LEU A 59 1.00 7.85 -10.64
#